data_22824d24126220fb80c74a3737434090
#
_entry.id   22824d24126220fb80c74a3737434090
#
_cell.length_a   1.000
_cell.length_b   1.000
_cell.length_c   1.000
_cell.angle_alpha   90.00
_cell.angle_beta   90.00
_cell.angle_gamma   90.00
#
_symmetry.space_group_name_H-M   'P 1'
#
loop_
_entity.id
_entity.type
_entity.pdbx_description
1 polymer ?
#
loop_
_entity_poly.entity_id
_entity_poly.type
_entity_poly.pdbx_seq_one_letter_code
_entity_poly.pdbx_strand_id
1 'polypeptide(L)'
;RLGLIVVTINPAFRTSEVEYVLENSESTFLFMAENFRTFSYLDSISSIKDNLIKLKSVIIFGNKVGPYLSWDSFMKLGFKIDKNIVSVIEEKIAFDQPCHIQYTSGTTGKPKGALLTNYNLINNGYFVGLNQNFSINDKICLPVPFFHCFGSVLGAFAALSHGSCIVLPSESFDPKICMEVIQKYKCTALYGVPMMFISILSLPNLLNYNFKSLRTGAIGASPCPKEVMKKIINILNIKEITIVYGMTETSPISFQTNIGDDVDLQVSTVGNINPHIE
;
A
#
# COMPACT_ATOMS: atom_id res chain seq x y z
N ARG A 1 0.02 17.91 0.51
CA ARG A 1 0.13 19.28 1.01
C ARG A 1 1.27 20.08 0.35
N LEU A 2 2.30 19.43 -0.19
CA LEU A 2 3.43 20.10 -0.84
C LEU A 2 3.37 20.07 -2.37
N GLY A 3 2.37 19.44 -2.97
CA GLY A 3 2.26 19.29 -4.43
C GLY A 3 3.36 18.42 -5.06
N LEU A 4 4.05 17.60 -4.25
CA LEU A 4 5.07 16.69 -4.73
C LEU A 4 4.45 15.43 -5.31
N ILE A 5 5.06 14.90 -6.38
CA ILE A 5 4.71 13.59 -6.94
C ILE A 5 5.53 12.52 -6.21
N VAL A 6 4.85 11.62 -5.51
CA VAL A 6 5.47 10.50 -4.83
C VAL A 6 5.71 9.37 -5.82
N VAL A 7 6.92 8.83 -5.86
CA VAL A 7 7.28 7.65 -6.66
C VAL A 7 7.60 6.52 -5.70
N THR A 8 6.73 5.52 -5.65
CA THR A 8 6.97 4.36 -4.79
C THR A 8 7.80 3.31 -5.50
N ILE A 9 8.87 2.85 -4.86
CA ILE A 9 9.80 1.88 -5.40
C ILE A 9 9.66 0.56 -4.63
N ASN A 10 9.56 -0.54 -5.37
CA ASN A 10 9.54 -1.87 -4.75
C ASN A 10 10.86 -2.13 -4.02
N PRO A 11 10.87 -2.43 -2.72
CA PRO A 11 12.08 -2.67 -1.95
C PRO A 11 12.87 -3.90 -2.42
N ALA A 12 12.28 -4.78 -3.21
CA ALA A 12 12.97 -5.91 -3.80
C ALA A 12 13.76 -5.56 -5.09
N PHE A 13 13.57 -4.37 -5.65
CA PHE A 13 14.29 -3.93 -6.83
C PHE A 13 15.80 -3.88 -6.59
N ARG A 14 16.55 -4.24 -7.64
CA ARG A 14 18.01 -4.21 -7.66
C ARG A 14 18.51 -2.93 -8.32
N THR A 15 19.81 -2.72 -8.30
CA THR A 15 20.45 -1.48 -8.73
C THR A 15 19.97 -0.98 -10.09
N SER A 16 19.90 -1.84 -11.11
CA SER A 16 19.46 -1.44 -12.46
C SER A 16 17.98 -1.07 -12.55
N GLU A 17 17.13 -1.70 -11.74
CA GLU A 17 15.71 -1.38 -11.69
C GLU A 17 15.47 -0.05 -10.95
N VAL A 18 16.22 0.19 -9.86
CA VAL A 18 16.18 1.46 -9.11
C VAL A 18 16.68 2.60 -9.99
N GLU A 19 17.79 2.42 -10.70
CA GLU A 19 18.34 3.39 -11.66
C GLU A 19 17.30 3.77 -12.71
N TYR A 20 16.69 2.75 -13.35
CA TYR A 20 15.65 2.97 -14.35
C TYR A 20 14.46 3.75 -13.80
N VAL A 21 13.95 3.40 -12.61
CA VAL A 21 12.80 4.10 -12.01
C VAL A 21 13.14 5.55 -11.69
N LEU A 22 14.30 5.81 -11.09
CA LEU A 22 14.72 7.18 -10.73
C LEU A 22 14.98 8.06 -11.95
N GLU A 23 15.56 7.50 -13.01
CA GLU A 23 15.81 8.19 -14.27
C GLU A 23 14.49 8.46 -14.99
N ASN A 24 13.66 7.43 -15.20
CA ASN A 24 12.40 7.52 -15.94
C ASN A 24 11.37 8.46 -15.27
N SER A 25 11.32 8.49 -13.94
CA SER A 25 10.47 9.39 -13.18
C SER A 25 11.04 10.78 -12.99
N GLU A 26 12.27 11.02 -13.41
CA GLU A 26 13.03 12.27 -13.15
C GLU A 26 13.04 12.66 -11.66
N SER A 27 13.12 11.68 -10.77
CA SER A 27 13.07 11.91 -9.32
C SER A 27 14.18 12.83 -8.85
N THR A 28 13.81 13.85 -8.07
CA THR A 28 14.77 14.85 -7.56
C THR A 28 15.23 14.56 -6.13
N PHE A 29 14.43 13.83 -5.37
CA PHE A 29 14.73 13.41 -4.00
C PHE A 29 14.48 11.91 -3.86
N LEU A 30 15.37 11.23 -3.14
CA LEU A 30 15.21 9.83 -2.77
C LEU A 30 15.25 9.69 -1.25
N PHE A 31 14.21 9.08 -0.69
CA PHE A 31 14.16 8.65 0.70
C PHE A 31 14.27 7.14 0.74
N MET A 32 15.23 6.60 1.48
CA MET A 32 15.47 5.16 1.53
C MET A 32 16.00 4.70 2.89
N ALA A 33 15.84 3.41 3.20
CA ALA A 33 16.56 2.74 4.28
C ALA A 33 18.02 2.46 3.89
N GLU A 34 18.86 2.04 4.82
CA GLU A 34 20.24 1.62 4.54
C GLU A 34 20.29 0.34 3.69
N ASN A 35 19.42 -0.59 4.01
CA ASN A 35 19.36 -1.91 3.38
C ASN A 35 17.94 -2.49 3.41
N PHE A 36 17.73 -3.53 2.64
CA PHE A 36 16.57 -4.40 2.73
C PHE A 36 17.04 -5.86 2.71
N ARG A 37 16.80 -6.58 3.80
CA ARG A 37 17.32 -7.93 4.03
C ARG A 37 18.85 -7.90 3.90
N THR A 38 19.42 -8.66 2.95
CA THR A 38 20.86 -8.74 2.67
C THR A 38 21.35 -7.74 1.62
N PHE A 39 20.46 -6.94 1.01
CA PHE A 39 20.81 -6.02 -0.06
C PHE A 39 21.08 -4.61 0.49
N SER A 40 22.28 -4.08 0.22
CA SER A 40 22.68 -2.72 0.60
C SER A 40 22.14 -1.71 -0.41
N TYR A 41 21.17 -0.90 0.02
CA TYR A 41 20.72 0.24 -0.80
C TYR A 41 21.77 1.34 -0.88
N LEU A 42 22.56 1.50 0.19
CA LEU A 42 23.62 2.50 0.22
C LEU A 42 24.67 2.25 -0.86
N ASP A 43 25.13 1.01 -1.00
CA ASP A 43 26.09 0.64 -2.05
C ASP A 43 25.46 0.74 -3.44
N SER A 44 24.21 0.32 -3.56
CA SER A 44 23.45 0.39 -4.80
C SER A 44 23.33 1.85 -5.30
N ILE A 45 22.87 2.78 -4.47
CA ILE A 45 22.71 4.17 -4.89
C ILE A 45 24.06 4.83 -5.16
N SER A 46 25.09 4.50 -4.39
CA SER A 46 26.44 5.03 -4.59
C SER A 46 27.02 4.64 -5.94
N SER A 47 26.69 3.47 -6.45
CA SER A 47 27.19 2.99 -7.76
C SER A 47 26.51 3.64 -8.97
N ILE A 48 25.31 4.21 -8.80
CA ILE A 48 24.52 4.80 -9.92
C ILE A 48 24.29 6.30 -9.79
N LYS A 49 24.67 6.91 -8.65
CA LYS A 49 24.32 8.31 -8.34
C LYS A 49 24.80 9.29 -9.42
N ASP A 50 25.98 9.05 -9.99
CA ASP A 50 26.56 9.94 -10.99
C ASP A 50 25.80 9.88 -12.34
N ASN A 51 25.09 8.80 -12.63
CA ASN A 51 24.24 8.66 -13.80
C ASN A 51 22.90 9.42 -13.63
N LEU A 52 22.47 9.65 -12.39
CA LEU A 52 21.16 10.22 -12.05
C LEU A 52 21.22 11.76 -11.95
N ILE A 53 21.29 12.43 -13.11
CA ILE A 53 21.48 13.89 -13.23
C ILE A 53 20.40 14.70 -12.50
N LYS A 54 19.15 14.21 -12.50
CA LYS A 54 18.02 14.88 -11.85
C LYS A 54 17.98 14.69 -10.33
N LEU A 55 18.62 13.65 -9.80
CA LEU A 55 18.61 13.32 -8.37
C LEU A 55 19.51 14.28 -7.58
N LYS A 56 18.88 15.24 -6.90
CA LYS A 56 19.58 16.30 -6.15
C LYS A 56 19.99 15.86 -4.75
N SER A 57 19.16 15.07 -4.08
CA SER A 57 19.41 14.67 -2.70
C SER A 57 18.92 13.25 -2.42
N VAL A 58 19.70 12.54 -1.60
CA VAL A 58 19.37 11.23 -1.04
C VAL A 58 19.30 11.38 0.47
N ILE A 59 18.22 10.92 1.07
CA ILE A 59 17.94 10.98 2.51
C ILE A 59 17.84 9.55 3.04
N ILE A 60 18.62 9.21 4.04
CA ILE A 60 18.73 7.87 4.58
C ILE A 60 18.02 7.78 5.93
N PHE A 61 17.08 6.83 6.06
CA PHE A 61 16.55 6.39 7.34
C PHE A 61 17.50 5.37 7.95
N GLY A 62 18.44 5.83 8.80
CA GLY A 62 19.43 4.96 9.40
C GLY A 62 20.63 5.72 9.96
N ASN A 63 21.61 4.95 10.46
CA ASN A 63 22.82 5.50 11.10
C ASN A 63 23.99 5.60 10.11
N LYS A 64 24.06 4.72 9.11
CA LYS A 64 25.09 4.75 8.07
C LYS A 64 24.57 5.52 6.87
N VAL A 65 25.04 6.73 6.66
CA VAL A 65 24.51 7.62 5.62
C VAL A 65 25.50 7.90 4.49
N GLY A 66 26.78 7.52 4.64
CA GLY A 66 27.82 7.83 3.66
C GLY A 66 27.89 9.33 3.36
N PRO A 67 27.95 9.73 2.08
CA PRO A 67 27.96 11.15 1.69
C PRO A 67 26.56 11.80 1.67
N TYR A 68 25.52 11.08 2.08
CA TYR A 68 24.12 11.52 1.96
C TYR A 68 23.60 12.15 3.25
N LEU A 69 22.38 12.69 3.21
CA LEU A 69 21.73 13.27 4.39
C LEU A 69 21.13 12.18 5.27
N SER A 70 21.36 12.24 6.59
CA SER A 70 20.56 11.48 7.53
C SER A 70 19.16 12.07 7.65
N TRP A 71 18.17 11.25 8.03
CA TRP A 71 16.82 11.72 8.34
C TRP A 71 16.84 12.85 9.38
N ASP A 72 17.64 12.73 10.44
CA ASP A 72 17.73 13.76 11.49
C ASP A 72 18.30 15.08 10.97
N SER A 73 19.30 15.02 10.08
CA SER A 73 19.85 16.21 9.45
C SER A 73 18.85 16.87 8.52
N PHE A 74 18.11 16.07 7.75
CA PHE A 74 17.04 16.56 6.88
C PHE A 74 15.93 17.25 7.70
N MET A 75 15.47 16.63 8.81
CA MET A 75 14.45 17.22 9.69
C MET A 75 14.88 18.56 10.28
N LYS A 76 16.16 18.70 10.64
CA LYS A 76 16.71 19.98 11.17
C LYS A 76 16.63 21.12 10.15
N LEU A 77 16.71 20.84 8.84
CA LEU A 77 16.54 21.87 7.81
C LEU A 77 15.12 22.48 7.87
N GLY A 78 14.12 21.68 8.20
CA GLY A 78 12.74 22.12 8.30
C GLY A 78 12.48 23.14 9.42
N PHE A 79 13.28 23.18 10.47
CA PHE A 79 13.11 24.16 11.55
C PHE A 79 13.31 25.61 11.12
N LYS A 80 13.99 25.83 10.00
CA LYS A 80 14.27 27.17 9.44
C LYS A 80 13.21 27.60 8.41
N ILE A 81 12.25 26.74 8.10
CA ILE A 81 11.23 27.00 7.07
C ILE A 81 10.02 27.69 7.72
N ASP A 82 9.58 28.79 7.12
CA ASP A 82 8.33 29.43 7.51
C ASP A 82 7.14 28.50 7.24
N LYS A 83 6.40 28.20 8.30
CA LYS A 83 5.23 27.29 8.23
C LYS A 83 4.12 27.80 7.29
N ASN A 84 4.05 29.11 7.08
CA ASN A 84 3.06 29.71 6.17
C ASN A 84 3.29 29.29 4.71
N ILE A 85 4.53 28.96 4.33
CA ILE A 85 4.85 28.47 2.97
C ILE A 85 4.05 27.22 2.64
N VAL A 86 3.87 26.30 3.60
CA VAL A 86 3.09 25.06 3.37
C VAL A 86 1.64 25.38 3.03
N SER A 87 1.01 26.30 3.77
CA SER A 87 -0.37 26.72 3.51
C SER A 87 -0.53 27.37 2.13
N VAL A 88 0.41 28.24 1.74
CA VAL A 88 0.42 28.89 0.42
C VAL A 88 0.56 27.88 -0.73
N ILE A 89 1.37 26.83 -0.52
CA ILE A 89 1.51 25.76 -1.51
C ILE A 89 0.21 24.95 -1.58
N GLU A 90 -0.36 24.56 -0.43
CA GLU A 90 -1.55 23.75 -0.32
C GLU A 90 -2.76 24.37 -1.02
N GLU A 91 -2.94 25.69 -0.91
CA GLU A 91 -4.01 26.43 -1.59
C GLU A 91 -3.94 26.37 -3.13
N LYS A 92 -2.76 26.06 -3.68
CA LYS A 92 -2.53 25.98 -5.14
C LYS A 92 -2.66 24.57 -5.70
N ILE A 93 -2.82 23.56 -4.84
CA ILE A 93 -2.89 22.17 -5.28
C ILE A 93 -4.29 21.88 -5.82
N ALA A 94 -4.36 21.53 -7.11
CA ALA A 94 -5.60 21.10 -7.73
C ALA A 94 -5.90 19.62 -7.40
N PHE A 95 -7.19 19.27 -7.30
CA PHE A 95 -7.62 17.90 -7.00
C PHE A 95 -7.25 16.90 -8.11
N ASP A 96 -7.18 17.35 -9.34
CA ASP A 96 -6.81 16.58 -10.52
C ASP A 96 -5.30 16.63 -10.86
N GLN A 97 -4.51 17.31 -10.01
CA GLN A 97 -3.06 17.36 -10.17
C GLN A 97 -2.43 15.98 -9.92
N PRO A 98 -1.45 15.57 -10.74
CA PRO A 98 -0.65 14.39 -10.49
C PRO A 98 0.02 14.42 -9.11
N CYS A 99 -0.08 13.32 -8.38
CA CYS A 99 0.49 13.22 -7.03
C CYS A 99 1.27 11.93 -6.78
N HIS A 100 1.13 10.93 -7.66
CA HIS A 100 1.75 9.63 -7.45
C HIS A 100 2.11 8.96 -8.77
N ILE A 101 3.30 8.33 -8.82
CA ILE A 101 3.69 7.40 -9.88
C ILE A 101 3.90 6.04 -9.24
N GLN A 102 3.14 5.05 -9.70
CA GLN A 102 3.33 3.66 -9.30
C GLN A 102 3.80 2.82 -10.47
N TYR A 103 4.92 2.12 -10.27
CA TYR A 103 5.49 1.28 -11.31
C TYR A 103 4.85 -0.10 -11.31
N THR A 104 4.36 -0.51 -12.50
CA THR A 104 3.80 -1.83 -12.74
C THR A 104 4.78 -2.70 -13.52
N SER A 105 4.72 -4.03 -13.36
CA SER A 105 5.47 -4.96 -14.17
C SER A 105 4.93 -4.93 -15.61
N GLY A 106 5.64 -4.22 -16.48
CA GLY A 106 5.24 -4.11 -17.89
C GLY A 106 5.38 -5.46 -18.61
N THR A 107 4.44 -5.75 -19.52
CA THR A 107 4.48 -6.92 -20.42
C THR A 107 5.67 -6.88 -21.40
N THR A 108 6.33 -5.72 -21.55
CA THR A 108 7.43 -5.45 -22.48
C THR A 108 8.82 -5.47 -21.83
N GLY A 109 8.94 -5.93 -20.58
CA GLY A 109 10.21 -6.12 -19.86
C GLY A 109 10.62 -4.96 -18.95
N LYS A 110 10.33 -3.70 -19.27
CA LYS A 110 10.60 -2.56 -18.38
C LYS A 110 9.34 -2.14 -17.61
N PRO A 111 9.43 -1.81 -16.32
CA PRO A 111 8.30 -1.31 -15.55
C PRO A 111 7.72 -0.03 -16.18
N LYS A 112 6.39 0.13 -16.11
CA LYS A 112 5.68 1.33 -16.56
C LYS A 112 5.18 2.12 -15.37
N GLY A 113 5.41 3.43 -15.36
CA GLY A 113 4.92 4.33 -14.31
C GLY A 113 3.49 4.80 -14.60
N ALA A 114 2.53 4.30 -13.83
CA ALA A 114 1.15 4.82 -13.86
C ALA A 114 1.09 6.15 -13.10
N LEU A 115 0.71 7.23 -13.78
CA LEU A 115 0.58 8.56 -13.21
C LEU A 115 -0.84 8.74 -12.65
N LEU A 116 -0.95 8.98 -11.35
CA LEU A 116 -2.21 9.04 -10.62
C LEU A 116 -2.40 10.42 -9.99
N THR A 117 -3.66 10.89 -9.97
CA THR A 117 -4.03 12.19 -9.39
C THR A 117 -4.55 12.03 -7.96
N ASN A 118 -4.64 13.15 -7.22
CA ASN A 118 -5.30 13.18 -5.91
C ASN A 118 -6.74 12.70 -6.00
N TYR A 119 -7.46 13.11 -7.06
CA TYR A 119 -8.85 12.70 -7.31
C TYR A 119 -8.99 11.19 -7.41
N ASN A 120 -8.13 10.56 -8.23
CA ASN A 120 -8.16 9.11 -8.44
C ASN A 120 -7.95 8.35 -7.13
N LEU A 121 -6.87 8.67 -6.40
CA LEU A 121 -6.46 7.90 -5.23
C LEU A 121 -7.44 8.05 -4.07
N ILE A 122 -7.87 9.28 -3.79
CA ILE A 122 -8.74 9.57 -2.63
C ILE A 122 -10.12 8.98 -2.85
N ASN A 123 -10.73 9.19 -4.04
CA ASN A 123 -12.05 8.63 -4.32
C ASN A 123 -12.03 7.10 -4.31
N ASN A 124 -11.02 6.48 -4.93
CA ASN A 124 -10.94 5.02 -4.95
C ASN A 124 -10.82 4.46 -3.53
N GLY A 125 -9.92 5.01 -2.70
CA GLY A 125 -9.81 4.61 -1.29
C GLY A 125 -11.11 4.85 -0.51
N TYR A 126 -11.76 5.99 -0.70
CA TYR A 126 -13.02 6.31 -0.04
C TYR A 126 -14.13 5.30 -0.36
N PHE A 127 -14.36 4.99 -1.64
CA PHE A 127 -15.42 4.06 -2.02
C PHE A 127 -15.15 2.62 -1.60
N VAL A 128 -13.88 2.19 -1.59
CA VAL A 128 -13.49 0.89 -1.04
C VAL A 128 -13.83 0.81 0.46
N GLY A 129 -13.47 1.83 1.23
CA GLY A 129 -13.78 1.87 2.66
C GLY A 129 -15.28 1.99 2.95
N LEU A 130 -16.01 2.75 2.13
CA LEU A 130 -17.47 2.86 2.22
C LEU A 130 -18.16 1.50 2.02
N ASN A 131 -17.74 0.75 0.99
CA ASN A 131 -18.28 -0.58 0.70
C ASN A 131 -17.95 -1.60 1.82
N GLN A 132 -16.91 -1.36 2.62
CA GLN A 132 -16.55 -2.20 3.77
C GLN A 132 -17.09 -1.67 5.09
N ASN A 133 -17.95 -0.64 5.05
CA ASN A 133 -18.54 0.02 6.23
C ASN A 133 -17.45 0.43 7.26
N PHE A 134 -16.35 1.02 6.79
CA PHE A 134 -15.29 1.49 7.68
C PHE A 134 -15.72 2.70 8.49
N SER A 135 -15.23 2.76 9.72
CA SER A 135 -15.47 3.81 10.69
C SER A 135 -14.24 4.06 11.57
N ILE A 136 -14.31 5.06 12.43
CA ILE A 136 -13.27 5.38 13.42
C ILE A 136 -12.97 4.23 14.40
N ASN A 137 -13.89 3.25 14.50
CA ASN A 137 -13.74 2.10 15.39
C ASN A 137 -12.95 0.94 14.73
N ASP A 138 -12.71 1.02 13.42
CA ASP A 138 -12.06 -0.05 12.69
C ASP A 138 -10.54 0.01 12.79
N LYS A 139 -9.94 -1.16 12.84
CA LYS A 139 -8.50 -1.38 12.83
C LYS A 139 -8.16 -2.39 11.74
N ILE A 140 -7.42 -1.95 10.75
CA ILE A 140 -7.12 -2.73 9.55
C ILE A 140 -5.74 -3.34 9.70
N CYS A 141 -5.64 -4.67 9.84
CA CYS A 141 -4.38 -5.38 9.70
C CYS A 141 -3.98 -5.39 8.23
N LEU A 142 -2.86 -4.75 7.92
CA LEU A 142 -2.44 -4.47 6.56
C LEU A 142 -1.06 -5.06 6.27
N PRO A 143 -0.97 -6.38 5.98
CA PRO A 143 0.29 -7.05 5.65
C PRO A 143 0.72 -6.87 4.19
N VAL A 144 -0.09 -6.17 3.37
CA VAL A 144 0.20 -5.88 1.97
C VAL A 144 1.11 -4.66 1.83
N PRO A 145 2.01 -4.64 0.83
CA PRO A 145 3.05 -3.62 0.74
C PRO A 145 2.51 -2.26 0.29
N PHE A 146 3.03 -1.18 0.91
CA PHE A 146 2.65 0.21 0.60
C PHE A 146 3.20 0.76 -0.71
N PHE A 147 4.23 0.13 -1.29
CA PHE A 147 4.68 0.53 -2.62
C PHE A 147 3.71 0.11 -3.71
N HIS A 148 2.78 -0.79 -3.41
CA HIS A 148 1.72 -1.24 -4.29
C HIS A 148 0.39 -0.58 -3.90
N CYS A 149 -0.46 -0.31 -4.89
CA CYS A 149 -1.76 0.32 -4.72
C CYS A 149 -2.69 -0.43 -3.76
N PHE A 150 -2.54 -1.75 -3.61
CA PHE A 150 -3.30 -2.52 -2.63
C PHE A 150 -3.02 -2.04 -1.19
N GLY A 151 -1.77 -1.80 -0.84
CA GLY A 151 -1.42 -1.28 0.49
C GLY A 151 -1.67 0.22 0.63
N SER A 152 -1.26 1.02 -0.36
CA SER A 152 -1.35 2.48 -0.28
C SER A 152 -2.79 2.99 -0.46
N VAL A 153 -3.49 2.56 -1.49
CA VAL A 153 -4.82 3.11 -1.79
C VAL A 153 -5.92 2.36 -1.05
N LEU A 154 -6.04 1.04 -1.29
CA LEU A 154 -7.09 0.25 -0.63
C LEU A 154 -6.90 0.17 0.88
N GLY A 155 -5.65 0.10 1.33
CA GLY A 155 -5.34 0.06 2.75
C GLY A 155 -5.31 1.45 3.37
N ALA A 156 -4.30 2.26 3.01
CA ALA A 156 -4.04 3.51 3.72
C ALA A 156 -5.08 4.59 3.40
N PHE A 157 -5.40 4.88 2.13
CA PHE A 157 -6.39 5.92 1.83
C PHE A 157 -7.81 5.52 2.25
N ALA A 158 -8.18 4.23 2.15
CA ALA A 158 -9.46 3.78 2.68
C ALA A 158 -9.55 3.95 4.21
N ALA A 159 -8.49 3.62 4.93
CA ALA A 159 -8.44 3.82 6.38
C ALA A 159 -8.52 5.31 6.74
N LEU A 160 -7.69 6.15 6.13
CA LEU A 160 -7.60 7.58 6.44
C LEU A 160 -8.90 8.32 6.12
N SER A 161 -9.56 8.03 5.01
CA SER A 161 -10.80 8.67 4.61
C SER A 161 -11.99 8.35 5.55
N HIS A 162 -11.89 7.28 6.33
CA HIS A 162 -12.92 6.85 7.30
C HIS A 162 -12.47 7.01 8.77
N GLY A 163 -11.28 7.56 9.01
CA GLY A 163 -10.72 7.72 10.35
C GLY A 163 -10.31 6.40 11.02
N SER A 164 -10.19 5.32 10.26
CA SER A 164 -9.82 4.01 10.77
C SER A 164 -8.32 3.92 11.09
N CYS A 165 -7.96 3.01 11.99
CA CYS A 165 -6.57 2.77 12.38
C CYS A 165 -5.91 1.75 11.46
N ILE A 166 -4.69 2.04 11.00
CA ILE A 166 -3.85 1.11 10.25
C ILE A 166 -2.93 0.38 11.24
N VAL A 167 -2.89 -0.94 11.15
CA VAL A 167 -2.01 -1.79 11.96
C VAL A 167 -1.09 -2.57 11.03
N LEU A 168 0.20 -2.25 11.08
CA LEU A 168 1.24 -2.90 10.28
C LEU A 168 1.84 -4.05 11.07
N PRO A 169 1.69 -5.32 10.63
CA PRO A 169 2.16 -6.46 11.41
C PRO A 169 3.69 -6.59 11.41
N SER A 170 4.34 -6.43 10.26
CA SER A 170 5.78 -6.62 10.07
C SER A 170 6.26 -6.02 8.74
N GLU A 171 7.57 -5.96 8.52
CA GLU A 171 8.19 -5.48 7.28
C GLU A 171 7.86 -6.34 6.05
N SER A 172 7.58 -7.62 6.28
CA SER A 172 7.16 -8.56 5.24
C SER A 172 6.07 -9.47 5.80
N PHE A 173 5.23 -10.03 4.93
CA PHE A 173 4.17 -10.92 5.36
C PHE A 173 4.70 -12.13 6.14
N ASP A 174 4.20 -12.32 7.35
CA ASP A 174 4.34 -13.49 8.18
C ASP A 174 2.97 -13.85 8.76
N PRO A 175 2.43 -15.07 8.49
CA PRO A 175 1.08 -15.44 8.91
C PRO A 175 0.94 -15.50 10.43
N LYS A 176 1.96 -15.92 11.16
CA LYS A 176 1.95 -16.01 12.61
C LYS A 176 1.91 -14.62 13.24
N ILE A 177 2.81 -13.74 12.80
CA ILE A 177 2.86 -12.34 13.27
C ILE A 177 1.54 -11.63 12.97
N CYS A 178 0.94 -11.86 11.79
CA CYS A 178 -0.39 -11.31 11.47
C CYS A 178 -1.43 -11.71 12.50
N MET A 179 -1.50 -12.99 12.91
CA MET A 179 -2.47 -13.47 13.88
C MET A 179 -2.21 -12.93 15.29
N GLU A 180 -0.94 -12.83 15.69
CA GLU A 180 -0.54 -12.22 16.96
C GLU A 180 -0.96 -10.75 17.03
N VAL A 181 -0.77 -9.99 15.95
CA VAL A 181 -1.13 -8.58 15.83
C VAL A 181 -2.64 -8.39 15.82
N ILE A 182 -3.38 -9.22 15.06
CA ILE A 182 -4.85 -9.20 15.03
C ILE A 182 -5.40 -9.39 16.43
N GLN A 183 -4.93 -10.41 17.15
CA GLN A 183 -5.35 -10.67 18.53
C GLN A 183 -4.99 -9.51 19.47
N LYS A 184 -3.74 -9.04 19.42
CA LYS A 184 -3.21 -8.00 20.33
C LYS A 184 -3.95 -6.68 20.18
N TYR A 185 -4.18 -6.23 18.96
CA TYR A 185 -4.78 -4.93 18.68
C TYR A 185 -6.29 -4.99 18.41
N LYS A 186 -6.86 -6.22 18.42
CA LYS A 186 -8.27 -6.47 18.09
C LYS A 186 -8.63 -5.89 16.74
N CYS A 187 -7.85 -6.24 15.70
CA CYS A 187 -8.12 -5.77 14.35
C CYS A 187 -9.49 -6.23 13.88
N THR A 188 -10.21 -5.36 13.17
CA THR A 188 -11.57 -5.60 12.66
C THR A 188 -11.57 -5.99 11.20
N ALA A 189 -10.49 -5.67 10.48
CA ALA A 189 -10.31 -5.98 9.07
C ALA A 189 -8.94 -6.61 8.80
N LEU A 190 -8.89 -7.48 7.79
CA LEU A 190 -7.67 -8.09 7.26
C LEU A 190 -7.67 -8.02 5.74
N TYR A 191 -6.60 -7.45 5.17
CA TYR A 191 -6.36 -7.40 3.74
C TYR A 191 -5.31 -8.41 3.31
N GLY A 192 -5.48 -9.00 2.15
CA GLY A 192 -4.47 -9.91 1.63
C GLY A 192 -4.79 -10.48 0.24
N VAL A 193 -3.79 -11.12 -0.35
CA VAL A 193 -3.98 -11.95 -1.53
C VAL A 193 -4.36 -13.36 -1.11
N PRO A 194 -4.98 -14.18 -1.99
CA PRO A 194 -5.42 -15.55 -1.63
C PRO A 194 -4.35 -16.38 -0.94
N MET A 195 -3.09 -16.32 -1.39
CA MET A 195 -1.99 -17.06 -0.79
C MET A 195 -1.69 -16.65 0.66
N MET A 196 -1.89 -15.38 1.02
CA MET A 196 -1.73 -14.93 2.42
C MET A 196 -2.79 -15.57 3.31
N PHE A 197 -4.04 -15.59 2.88
CA PHE A 197 -5.12 -16.26 3.60
C PHE A 197 -4.92 -17.78 3.71
N ILE A 198 -4.46 -18.43 2.64
CA ILE A 198 -4.11 -19.85 2.66
C ILE A 198 -3.02 -20.12 3.70
N SER A 199 -1.96 -19.29 3.73
CA SER A 199 -0.87 -19.43 4.70
C SER A 199 -1.36 -19.26 6.15
N ILE A 200 -2.25 -18.29 6.40
CA ILE A 200 -2.88 -18.10 7.72
C ILE A 200 -3.73 -19.32 8.10
N LEU A 201 -4.58 -19.78 7.18
CA LEU A 201 -5.47 -20.93 7.41
C LEU A 201 -4.70 -22.25 7.62
N SER A 202 -3.44 -22.30 7.17
CA SER A 202 -2.56 -23.47 7.30
C SER A 202 -1.73 -23.47 8.60
N LEU A 203 -1.86 -22.45 9.45
CA LEU A 203 -1.15 -22.40 10.73
C LEU A 203 -1.58 -23.56 11.64
N PRO A 204 -0.64 -24.36 12.18
CA PRO A 204 -0.98 -25.53 13.01
C PRO A 204 -1.82 -25.19 14.25
N ASN A 205 -1.60 -24.00 14.81
CA ASN A 205 -2.24 -23.55 16.05
C ASN A 205 -3.20 -22.36 15.80
N LEU A 206 -3.80 -22.27 14.62
CA LEU A 206 -4.67 -21.14 14.24
C LEU A 206 -5.78 -20.89 15.27
N LEU A 207 -6.42 -21.94 15.76
CA LEU A 207 -7.53 -21.84 16.71
C LEU A 207 -7.13 -21.37 18.11
N ASN A 208 -5.83 -21.30 18.42
CA ASN A 208 -5.34 -20.74 19.67
C ASN A 208 -5.32 -19.21 19.68
N TYR A 209 -5.47 -18.57 18.51
CA TYR A 209 -5.57 -17.11 18.41
C TYR A 209 -7.01 -16.63 18.57
N ASN A 210 -7.17 -15.45 19.18
CA ASN A 210 -8.45 -14.79 19.26
C ASN A 210 -8.60 -13.76 18.12
N PHE A 211 -9.36 -14.13 17.12
CA PHE A 211 -9.68 -13.27 15.97
C PHE A 211 -11.17 -12.93 15.85
N LYS A 212 -11.94 -13.02 16.97
CA LYS A 212 -13.38 -12.69 17.01
C LYS A 212 -13.69 -11.24 16.63
N SER A 213 -12.71 -10.34 16.71
CA SER A 213 -12.85 -8.95 16.31
C SER A 213 -12.94 -8.75 14.80
N LEU A 214 -12.40 -9.70 14.01
CA LEU A 214 -12.49 -9.62 12.55
C LEU A 214 -13.94 -9.68 12.09
N ARG A 215 -14.31 -8.77 11.20
CA ARG A 215 -15.62 -8.73 10.55
C ARG A 215 -15.53 -8.60 9.03
N THR A 216 -14.58 -7.81 8.53
CA THR A 216 -14.46 -7.46 7.12
C THR A 216 -13.03 -7.59 6.61
N GLY A 217 -12.84 -7.42 5.31
CA GLY A 217 -11.55 -7.46 4.67
C GLY A 217 -11.64 -7.40 3.14
N ALA A 218 -10.49 -7.29 2.50
CA ALA A 218 -10.40 -7.35 1.04
C ALA A 218 -9.44 -8.44 0.60
N ILE A 219 -9.87 -9.19 -0.42
CA ILE A 219 -9.06 -10.20 -1.09
C ILE A 219 -9.00 -9.88 -2.59
N GLY A 220 -7.81 -9.87 -3.17
CA GLY A 220 -7.64 -9.52 -4.57
C GLY A 220 -6.30 -9.92 -5.14
N ALA A 221 -5.94 -9.35 -6.30
CA ALA A 221 -4.74 -9.62 -7.09
C ALA A 221 -4.72 -10.99 -7.80
N SER A 222 -5.58 -11.94 -7.44
CA SER A 222 -5.80 -13.18 -8.17
C SER A 222 -7.15 -13.78 -7.79
N PRO A 223 -7.71 -14.71 -8.58
CA PRO A 223 -8.95 -15.43 -8.23
C PRO A 223 -8.84 -16.13 -6.88
N CYS A 224 -9.86 -16.03 -6.06
CA CYS A 224 -9.95 -16.71 -4.77
C CYS A 224 -10.69 -18.05 -4.93
N PRO A 225 -10.08 -19.20 -4.60
CA PRO A 225 -10.78 -20.47 -4.61
C PRO A 225 -11.97 -20.48 -3.65
N LYS A 226 -13.11 -21.02 -4.08
CA LYS A 226 -14.36 -21.08 -3.30
C LYS A 226 -14.17 -21.66 -1.91
N GLU A 227 -13.41 -22.75 -1.77
CA GLU A 227 -13.16 -23.39 -0.48
C GLU A 227 -12.28 -22.54 0.45
N VAL A 228 -11.39 -21.71 -0.11
CA VAL A 228 -10.61 -20.73 0.68
C VAL A 228 -11.55 -19.64 1.19
N MET A 229 -12.43 -19.10 0.35
CA MET A 229 -13.41 -18.10 0.75
C MET A 229 -14.31 -18.60 1.88
N LYS A 230 -14.85 -19.83 1.77
CA LYS A 230 -15.65 -20.45 2.84
C LYS A 230 -14.88 -20.53 4.16
N LYS A 231 -13.60 -20.92 4.11
CA LYS A 231 -12.76 -20.99 5.33
C LYS A 231 -12.48 -19.61 5.93
N ILE A 232 -12.28 -18.57 5.11
CA ILE A 232 -12.12 -17.20 5.58
C ILE A 232 -13.36 -16.76 6.36
N ILE A 233 -14.55 -17.00 5.80
CA ILE A 233 -15.82 -16.63 6.42
C ILE A 233 -16.07 -17.43 7.71
N ASN A 234 -15.92 -18.74 7.66
CA ASN A 234 -16.34 -19.63 8.75
C ASN A 234 -15.29 -19.77 9.87
N ILE A 235 -14.00 -19.79 9.52
CA ILE A 235 -12.92 -20.00 10.49
C ILE A 235 -12.40 -18.66 11.00
N LEU A 236 -12.05 -17.71 10.09
CA LEU A 236 -11.52 -16.40 10.48
C LEU A 236 -12.60 -15.41 10.89
N ASN A 237 -13.89 -15.78 10.79
CA ASN A 237 -15.05 -14.93 11.12
C ASN A 237 -15.15 -13.64 10.27
N ILE A 238 -14.53 -13.59 9.09
CA ILE A 238 -14.58 -12.43 8.20
C ILE A 238 -15.84 -12.55 7.31
N LYS A 239 -16.99 -12.25 7.89
CA LYS A 239 -18.30 -12.43 7.23
C LYS A 239 -18.57 -11.39 6.15
N GLU A 240 -17.97 -10.23 6.28
CA GLU A 240 -18.12 -9.08 5.38
C GLU A 240 -16.90 -8.94 4.44
N ILE A 241 -16.30 -10.07 4.05
CA ILE A 241 -15.17 -10.04 3.11
C ILE A 241 -15.64 -9.68 1.72
N THR A 242 -14.84 -8.86 1.02
CA THR A 242 -15.11 -8.47 -0.36
C THR A 242 -13.97 -8.90 -1.29
N ILE A 243 -14.30 -9.26 -2.52
CA ILE A 243 -13.32 -9.42 -3.59
C ILE A 243 -13.15 -8.07 -4.28
N VAL A 244 -11.89 -7.71 -4.57
CA VAL A 244 -11.54 -6.48 -5.27
C VAL A 244 -10.79 -6.84 -6.56
N TYR A 245 -11.18 -6.17 -7.66
CA TYR A 245 -10.58 -6.33 -8.97
C TYR A 245 -10.21 -4.98 -9.57
N GLY A 246 -9.02 -4.93 -10.16
CA GLY A 246 -8.54 -3.72 -10.83
C GLY A 246 -7.06 -3.81 -11.18
N MET A 247 -6.50 -2.67 -11.56
CA MET A 247 -5.09 -2.51 -11.91
C MET A 247 -4.62 -1.12 -11.50
N THR A 248 -3.32 -0.93 -11.40
CA THR A 248 -2.73 0.35 -10.93
C THR A 248 -3.24 1.53 -11.73
N GLU A 249 -3.38 1.37 -13.04
CA GLU A 249 -3.85 2.40 -13.99
C GLU A 249 -5.31 2.83 -13.76
N THR A 250 -6.12 2.03 -13.03
CA THR A 250 -7.51 2.37 -12.67
C THR A 250 -7.65 2.85 -11.21
N SER A 251 -6.54 3.08 -10.49
CA SER A 251 -6.42 3.83 -9.22
C SER A 251 -6.80 3.15 -7.90
N PRO A 252 -6.76 1.86 -7.66
CA PRO A 252 -6.63 0.71 -8.55
C PRO A 252 -7.94 -0.07 -8.78
N ILE A 253 -8.98 0.10 -7.91
CA ILE A 253 -10.16 -0.79 -7.93
C ILE A 253 -11.20 -0.29 -8.91
N SER A 254 -11.45 -1.13 -9.91
CA SER A 254 -12.53 -0.93 -10.88
C SER A 254 -13.82 -1.59 -10.42
N PHE A 255 -13.74 -2.80 -9.83
CA PHE A 255 -14.88 -3.58 -9.40
C PHE A 255 -14.67 -4.13 -7.99
N GLN A 256 -15.76 -4.25 -7.24
CA GLN A 256 -15.77 -4.83 -5.90
C GLN A 256 -17.08 -5.57 -5.65
N THR A 257 -17.03 -6.74 -5.00
CA THR A 257 -18.24 -7.44 -4.52
C THR A 257 -18.82 -6.71 -3.31
N ASN A 258 -20.13 -6.86 -3.07
CA ASN A 258 -20.77 -6.23 -1.92
C ASN A 258 -20.65 -7.11 -0.67
N ILE A 259 -20.74 -6.47 0.48
CA ILE A 259 -20.97 -7.17 1.75
C ILE A 259 -22.32 -7.89 1.66
N GLY A 260 -22.30 -9.18 2.04
CA GLY A 260 -23.51 -10.02 2.02
C GLY A 260 -23.80 -10.72 0.70
N ASP A 261 -23.00 -10.49 -0.34
CA ASP A 261 -23.05 -11.29 -1.56
C ASP A 261 -22.81 -12.78 -1.22
N ASP A 262 -23.53 -13.67 -1.88
CA ASP A 262 -23.34 -15.11 -1.79
C ASP A 262 -21.91 -15.49 -2.22
N VAL A 263 -21.33 -16.47 -1.56
CA VAL A 263 -19.96 -16.94 -1.84
C VAL A 263 -19.77 -17.35 -3.30
N ASP A 264 -20.79 -17.97 -3.92
CA ASP A 264 -20.71 -18.38 -5.33
C ASP A 264 -20.67 -17.17 -6.26
N LEU A 265 -21.43 -16.14 -5.96
CA LEU A 265 -21.39 -14.87 -6.69
C LEU A 265 -20.05 -14.18 -6.50
N GLN A 266 -19.55 -14.09 -5.26
CA GLN A 266 -18.27 -13.45 -4.97
C GLN A 266 -17.10 -14.10 -5.74
N VAL A 267 -17.00 -15.43 -5.75
CA VAL A 267 -15.82 -16.11 -6.36
C VAL A 267 -15.94 -16.30 -7.87
N SER A 268 -17.13 -16.15 -8.45
CA SER A 268 -17.38 -16.30 -9.89
C SER A 268 -17.43 -14.97 -10.66
N THR A 269 -17.46 -13.84 -9.95
CA THR A 269 -17.52 -12.51 -10.54
C THR A 269 -16.46 -11.58 -9.91
N VAL A 270 -16.37 -10.37 -10.45
CA VAL A 270 -15.54 -9.29 -9.87
C VAL A 270 -16.38 -8.27 -9.10
N GLY A 271 -17.70 -8.50 -9.00
CA GLY A 271 -18.64 -7.61 -8.33
C GLY A 271 -19.13 -6.46 -9.21
N ASN A 272 -19.51 -5.37 -8.56
CA ASN A 272 -20.06 -4.19 -9.21
C ASN A 272 -18.95 -3.17 -9.53
N ILE A 273 -19.19 -2.37 -10.57
CA ILE A 273 -18.30 -1.25 -10.91
C ILE A 273 -18.30 -0.22 -9.79
N ASN A 274 -17.13 0.25 -9.41
CA ASN A 274 -17.01 1.34 -8.43
C ASN A 274 -17.38 2.69 -9.05
N PRO A 275 -17.87 3.64 -8.24
CA PRO A 275 -18.15 5.00 -8.71
C PRO A 275 -16.93 5.65 -9.37
N HIS A 276 -17.18 6.50 -10.39
CA HIS A 276 -16.16 7.23 -11.15
C HIS A 276 -15.19 6.34 -11.98
N ILE A 277 -15.59 5.14 -12.31
CA ILE A 277 -14.88 4.26 -13.26
C ILE A 277 -15.62 4.30 -14.60
N GLU A 278 -14.89 4.52 -15.69
CA GLU A 278 -15.37 4.53 -17.07
C GLU A 278 -14.91 3.27 -17.84
#